data_8701d75582a7a6fbb3a0d47dd30d2a1a
#
_entry.id   8701d75582a7a6fbb3a0d47dd30d2a1a
#
_cell.length_a   1.000
_cell.length_b   1.000
_cell.length_c   1.000
_cell.angle_alpha   90.00
_cell.angle_beta   90.00
_cell.angle_gamma   90.00
#
_symmetry.space_group_name_H-M   'P 1'
#
loop_
_entity.id
_entity.type
_entity.pdbx_description
1 polymer ?
#
loop_
_entity_poly.entity_id
_entity_poly.type
_entity_poly.pdbx_seq_one_letter_code
_entity_poly.pdbx_strand_id
1 'polypeptide(L)'
;FLTGKKFLITGISSNRSIAYGIAKACAREGAELALSYNNERFKERVQGFADEFGAGQVIKLDASSDESIDLAALELANRWTDGFDGFVHSIGWAPRESISGSFLEGASREGFLSAMNVSVYSYIAMAKRMVPLMAGHKASLLTLSYLGGEKVVPNYNTMGLCKAALESATRYIAADVLSLIHISEPTR
;
A
#
# COMPACT_ATOMS: atom_id res chain seq x y z
N PHE A 1 19.18 9.38 6.67
CA PHE A 1 17.98 10.21 6.75
C PHE A 1 16.82 9.47 7.47
N LEU A 2 16.67 8.16 7.23
CA LEU A 2 15.60 7.33 7.81
C LEU A 2 16.08 6.41 8.93
N THR A 3 17.24 6.63 9.50
CA THR A 3 17.78 5.80 10.59
C THR A 3 16.80 5.69 11.76
N GLY A 4 16.47 4.45 12.17
CA GLY A 4 15.50 4.16 13.23
C GLY A 4 14.03 4.28 12.81
N LYS A 5 13.74 4.61 11.53
CA LYS A 5 12.39 4.63 10.99
C LYS A 5 12.00 3.25 10.47
N LYS A 6 10.74 2.88 10.67
CA LYS A 6 10.18 1.57 10.36
C LYS A 6 9.07 1.69 9.31
N PHE A 7 9.18 0.96 8.21
CA PHE A 7 8.20 1.03 7.11
C PHE A 7 7.80 -0.34 6.59
N LEU A 8 6.50 -0.51 6.35
CA LEU A 8 5.99 -1.61 5.53
C LEU A 8 5.99 -1.19 4.05
N ILE A 9 6.62 -1.98 3.19
CA ILE A 9 6.58 -1.78 1.74
C ILE A 9 5.80 -2.93 1.10
N THR A 10 4.72 -2.60 0.40
CA THR A 10 3.88 -3.58 -0.31
C THR A 10 4.06 -3.50 -1.83
N GLY A 11 3.68 -4.55 -2.54
CA GLY A 11 3.63 -4.55 -4.01
C GLY A 11 4.95 -4.84 -4.70
N ILE A 12 5.95 -5.39 -4.01
CA ILE A 12 7.20 -5.84 -4.64
C ILE A 12 6.93 -7.16 -5.36
N SER A 13 6.94 -7.14 -6.70
CA SER A 13 6.79 -8.33 -7.54
C SER A 13 8.08 -8.73 -8.27
N SER A 14 8.97 -7.77 -8.50
CA SER A 14 10.27 -7.94 -9.16
C SER A 14 11.20 -6.77 -8.83
N ASN A 15 12.47 -6.88 -9.20
CA ASN A 15 13.45 -5.80 -9.12
C ASN A 15 13.17 -4.60 -10.06
N ARG A 16 12.15 -4.73 -10.92
CA ARG A 16 11.65 -3.65 -11.80
C ARG A 16 10.43 -2.93 -11.23
N SER A 17 9.86 -3.41 -10.11
CA SER A 17 8.71 -2.74 -9.49
C SER A 17 9.14 -1.43 -8.83
N ILE A 18 8.27 -0.43 -8.85
CA ILE A 18 8.51 0.85 -8.17
C ILE A 18 8.74 0.60 -6.67
N ALA A 19 7.97 -0.31 -6.07
CA ALA A 19 8.13 -0.70 -4.68
C ALA A 19 9.53 -1.21 -4.33
N TYR A 20 10.19 -1.97 -5.24
CA TYR A 20 11.59 -2.39 -5.05
C TYR A 20 12.53 -1.18 -4.98
N GLY A 21 12.36 -0.22 -5.89
CA GLY A 21 13.15 1.02 -5.89
C GLY A 21 12.96 1.83 -4.60
N ILE A 22 11.72 1.90 -4.10
CA ILE A 22 11.39 2.56 -2.82
C ILE A 22 12.06 1.83 -1.66
N ALA A 23 11.90 0.49 -1.56
CA ALA A 23 12.52 -0.32 -0.51
C ALA A 23 14.04 -0.15 -0.49
N LYS A 24 14.68 -0.22 -1.65
CA LYS A 24 16.13 0.00 -1.80
C LYS A 24 16.58 1.39 -1.33
N ALA A 25 15.81 2.43 -1.67
CA ALA A 25 16.10 3.79 -1.22
C ALA A 25 15.94 3.93 0.30
N CYS A 26 14.85 3.40 0.87
CA CYS A 26 14.63 3.43 2.32
C CYS A 26 15.70 2.67 3.10
N ALA A 27 16.09 1.46 2.63
CA ALA A 27 17.17 0.69 3.24
C ALA A 27 18.51 1.44 3.20
N ARG A 28 18.86 2.05 2.06
CA ARG A 28 20.07 2.87 1.92
C ARG A 28 20.11 4.04 2.90
N GLU A 29 18.96 4.63 3.21
CA GLU A 29 18.84 5.74 4.16
C GLU A 29 18.72 5.28 5.62
N GLY A 30 18.85 3.97 5.88
CA GLY A 30 18.91 3.39 7.23
C GLY A 30 17.58 3.04 7.86
N ALA A 31 16.51 2.93 7.06
CA ALA A 31 15.21 2.47 7.56
C ALA A 31 15.21 0.97 7.85
N GLU A 32 14.48 0.57 8.89
CA GLU A 32 14.07 -0.81 9.11
C GLU A 32 12.82 -1.11 8.27
N LEU A 33 12.84 -2.22 7.53
CA LEU A 33 11.78 -2.53 6.59
C LEU A 33 11.04 -3.82 6.93
N ALA A 34 9.75 -3.86 6.64
CA ALA A 34 8.97 -5.06 6.41
C ALA A 34 8.53 -5.08 4.95
N LEU A 35 8.69 -6.21 4.26
CA LEU A 35 8.21 -6.39 2.89
C LEU A 35 7.06 -7.38 2.88
N SER A 36 6.07 -7.16 1.99
CA SER A 36 4.94 -8.08 1.88
C SER A 36 4.87 -8.78 0.53
N TYR A 37 4.31 -9.99 0.55
CA TYR A 37 3.95 -10.76 -0.63
C TYR A 37 2.46 -11.13 -0.61
N ASN A 38 1.83 -11.23 -1.77
CA ASN A 38 0.40 -11.51 -1.88
C ASN A 38 0.07 -13.00 -2.09
N ASN A 39 0.99 -13.76 -2.66
CA ASN A 39 0.78 -15.16 -3.03
C ASN A 39 2.05 -15.96 -2.78
N GLU A 40 1.93 -17.20 -2.30
CA GLU A 40 3.04 -18.08 -1.93
C GLU A 40 4.10 -18.23 -3.04
N ARG A 41 3.68 -18.20 -4.31
CA ARG A 41 4.61 -18.27 -5.46
C ARG A 41 5.62 -17.11 -5.50
N PHE A 42 5.33 -16.00 -4.82
CA PHE A 42 6.22 -14.83 -4.76
C PHE A 42 7.05 -14.77 -3.48
N LYS A 43 6.73 -15.59 -2.48
CA LYS A 43 7.33 -15.56 -1.16
C LYS A 43 8.87 -15.62 -1.21
N GLU A 44 9.41 -16.66 -1.85
CA GLU A 44 10.87 -16.83 -1.96
C GLU A 44 11.56 -15.65 -2.65
N ARG A 45 10.93 -15.13 -3.72
CA ARG A 45 11.48 -13.97 -4.45
C ARG A 45 11.49 -12.72 -3.59
N VAL A 46 10.40 -12.45 -2.88
CA VAL A 46 10.31 -11.27 -2.00
C VAL A 46 11.22 -11.45 -0.79
N GLN A 47 11.37 -12.67 -0.27
CA GLN A 47 12.34 -12.98 0.78
C GLN A 47 13.78 -12.67 0.33
N GLY A 48 14.15 -13.03 -0.90
CA GLY A 48 15.47 -12.65 -1.45
C GLY A 48 15.70 -11.14 -1.48
N PHE A 49 14.67 -10.34 -1.75
CA PHE A 49 14.78 -8.88 -1.63
C PHE A 49 14.82 -8.40 -0.17
N ALA A 50 14.09 -9.07 0.72
CA ALA A 50 14.15 -8.77 2.14
C ALA A 50 15.55 -9.03 2.70
N ASP A 51 16.18 -10.12 2.31
CA ASP A 51 17.57 -10.47 2.68
C ASP A 51 18.56 -9.42 2.12
N GLU A 52 18.37 -8.97 0.88
CA GLU A 52 19.19 -7.90 0.26
C GLU A 52 19.10 -6.59 1.06
N PHE A 53 17.93 -6.26 1.59
CA PHE A 53 17.68 -5.00 2.32
C PHE A 53 17.78 -5.13 3.84
N GLY A 54 18.08 -6.31 4.37
CA GLY A 54 18.09 -6.55 5.82
C GLY A 54 16.71 -6.46 6.48
N ALA A 55 15.64 -6.73 5.72
CA ALA A 55 14.26 -6.54 6.15
C ALA A 55 13.66 -7.72 6.95
N GLY A 56 14.40 -8.80 7.18
CA GLY A 56 13.95 -9.98 7.91
C GLY A 56 12.88 -10.79 7.17
N GLN A 57 12.00 -11.47 7.90
CA GLN A 57 10.92 -12.28 7.29
C GLN A 57 9.88 -11.41 6.58
N VAL A 58 9.42 -11.91 5.44
CA VAL A 58 8.37 -11.25 4.65
C VAL A 58 6.99 -11.59 5.17
N ILE A 59 6.08 -10.62 5.10
CA ILE A 59 4.71 -10.70 5.62
C ILE A 59 3.74 -11.06 4.49
N LYS A 60 2.85 -12.02 4.74
CA LYS A 60 1.76 -12.31 3.80
C LYS A 60 0.71 -11.20 3.87
N LEU A 61 0.40 -10.59 2.72
CA LEU A 61 -0.65 -9.58 2.61
C LEU A 61 -1.34 -9.69 1.25
N ASP A 62 -2.50 -10.31 1.22
CA ASP A 62 -3.40 -10.31 0.08
C ASP A 62 -4.35 -9.12 0.20
N ALA A 63 -4.20 -8.14 -0.69
CA ALA A 63 -4.98 -6.92 -0.71
C ALA A 63 -6.47 -7.12 -1.01
N SER A 64 -6.87 -8.29 -1.49
CA SER A 64 -8.28 -8.64 -1.75
C SER A 64 -8.99 -9.25 -0.53
N SER A 65 -8.27 -9.51 0.57
CA SER A 65 -8.78 -10.19 1.77
C SER A 65 -8.59 -9.33 3.02
N ASP A 66 -9.69 -8.94 3.65
CA ASP A 66 -9.69 -8.24 4.92
C ASP A 66 -8.98 -9.06 6.01
N GLU A 67 -9.23 -10.37 6.06
CA GLU A 67 -8.56 -11.27 7.01
C GLU A 67 -7.03 -11.26 6.82
N SER A 68 -6.55 -11.29 5.56
CA SER A 68 -5.12 -11.23 5.29
C SER A 68 -4.51 -9.90 5.72
N ILE A 69 -5.23 -8.79 5.56
CA ILE A 69 -4.80 -7.47 6.01
C ILE A 69 -4.78 -7.40 7.55
N ASP A 70 -5.78 -8.00 8.22
CA ASP A 70 -5.84 -8.08 9.69
C ASP A 70 -4.65 -8.88 10.25
N LEU A 71 -4.34 -10.04 9.66
CA LEU A 71 -3.20 -10.87 10.05
C LEU A 71 -1.86 -10.14 9.82
N ALA A 72 -1.72 -9.44 8.70
CA ALA A 72 -0.52 -8.64 8.43
C ALA A 72 -0.35 -7.51 9.44
N ALA A 73 -1.42 -6.83 9.83
CA ALA A 73 -1.38 -5.79 10.86
C ALA A 73 -0.99 -6.37 12.23
N LEU A 74 -1.50 -7.54 12.60
CA LEU A 74 -1.12 -8.24 13.82
C LEU A 74 0.36 -8.65 13.82
N GLU A 75 0.87 -9.15 12.70
CA GLU A 75 2.28 -9.51 12.55
C GLU A 75 3.19 -8.27 12.68
N LEU A 76 2.80 -7.13 12.10
CA LEU A 76 3.52 -5.87 12.27
C LEU A 76 3.50 -5.38 13.73
N ALA A 77 2.37 -5.48 14.43
CA ALA A 77 2.27 -5.11 15.84
C ALA A 77 3.17 -5.97 16.74
N ASN A 78 3.30 -7.27 16.43
CA ASN A 78 4.20 -8.17 17.14
C ASN A 78 5.67 -7.90 16.81
N ARG A 79 5.98 -7.53 15.58
CA ARG A 79 7.33 -7.23 15.11
C ARG A 79 7.84 -5.89 15.65
N TRP A 80 6.99 -4.89 15.69
CA TRP A 80 7.28 -3.53 16.10
C TRP A 80 6.35 -3.10 17.24
N THR A 81 6.62 -3.61 18.44
CA THR A 81 5.78 -3.42 19.63
C THR A 81 5.67 -1.96 20.09
N ASP A 82 6.60 -1.12 19.68
CA ASP A 82 6.62 0.33 19.90
C ASP A 82 5.99 1.12 18.74
N GLY A 83 5.43 0.42 17.72
CA GLY A 83 4.83 1.01 16.55
C GLY A 83 5.80 1.19 15.38
N PHE A 84 5.32 1.84 14.31
CA PHE A 84 6.10 2.08 13.09
C PHE A 84 5.73 3.40 12.40
N ASP A 85 6.57 3.83 11.45
CA ASP A 85 6.54 5.19 10.91
C ASP A 85 5.77 5.31 9.59
N GLY A 86 5.22 4.23 9.05
CA GLY A 86 4.37 4.31 7.88
C GLY A 86 4.40 3.11 6.95
N PHE A 87 3.57 3.18 5.91
CA PHE A 87 3.58 2.16 4.88
C PHE A 87 3.50 2.75 3.47
N VAL A 88 4.02 1.98 2.52
CA VAL A 88 3.90 2.24 1.09
C VAL A 88 2.92 1.24 0.48
N HIS A 89 1.79 1.74 0.01
CA HIS A 89 0.81 1.00 -0.77
C HIS A 89 1.16 1.10 -2.26
N SER A 90 1.93 0.15 -2.76
CA SER A 90 2.29 0.05 -4.17
C SER A 90 1.54 -1.12 -4.84
N ILE A 91 0.23 -1.17 -4.61
CA ILE A 91 -0.66 -2.23 -5.09
C ILE A 91 -1.59 -1.65 -6.15
N GLY A 92 -1.78 -2.38 -7.22
CA GLY A 92 -2.74 -2.06 -8.26
C GLY A 92 -2.95 -3.27 -9.15
N TRP A 93 -4.22 -3.59 -9.41
CA TRP A 93 -4.59 -4.69 -10.27
C TRP A 93 -5.96 -4.44 -10.92
N ALA A 94 -6.08 -4.87 -12.15
CA ALA A 94 -7.37 -4.97 -12.86
C ALA A 94 -7.31 -6.14 -13.84
N PRO A 95 -8.45 -6.74 -14.20
CA PRO A 95 -8.52 -7.72 -15.28
C PRO A 95 -7.99 -7.15 -16.59
N ARG A 96 -7.41 -8.00 -17.44
CA ARG A 96 -6.77 -7.57 -18.67
C ARG A 96 -7.75 -6.85 -19.63
N GLU A 97 -8.97 -7.34 -19.74
CA GLU A 97 -10.04 -6.74 -20.54
C GLU A 97 -10.40 -5.33 -20.07
N SER A 98 -10.30 -5.06 -18.78
CA SER A 98 -10.57 -3.75 -18.18
C SER A 98 -9.47 -2.71 -18.40
N ILE A 99 -8.33 -3.12 -18.97
CA ILE A 99 -7.15 -2.28 -19.24
C ILE A 99 -6.59 -2.49 -20.63
N SER A 100 -7.43 -2.86 -21.60
CA SER A 100 -7.05 -3.03 -23.01
C SER A 100 -8.20 -2.63 -23.92
N GLY A 101 -7.85 -2.12 -25.11
CA GLY A 101 -8.84 -1.78 -26.13
C GLY A 101 -9.82 -0.66 -25.74
N SER A 102 -11.05 -0.75 -26.20
CA SER A 102 -12.12 0.21 -25.91
C SER A 102 -12.52 0.16 -24.44
N PHE A 103 -12.64 1.32 -23.80
CA PHE A 103 -13.09 1.41 -22.42
C PHE A 103 -14.49 0.84 -22.21
N LEU A 104 -15.44 1.21 -23.08
CA LEU A 104 -16.85 0.77 -22.93
C LEU A 104 -17.02 -0.73 -23.20
N GLU A 105 -16.30 -1.27 -24.19
CA GLU A 105 -16.37 -2.70 -24.50
C GLU A 105 -15.69 -3.57 -23.42
N GLY A 106 -14.59 -3.11 -22.83
CA GLY A 106 -13.87 -3.81 -21.76
C GLY A 106 -14.45 -3.60 -20.37
N ALA A 107 -15.42 -2.68 -20.21
CA ALA A 107 -16.02 -2.40 -18.92
C ALA A 107 -17.03 -3.49 -18.53
N SER A 108 -16.80 -4.15 -17.39
CA SER A 108 -17.74 -5.05 -16.77
C SER A 108 -17.93 -4.71 -15.29
N ARG A 109 -19.10 -5.06 -14.73
CA ARG A 109 -19.36 -4.85 -13.30
C ARG A 109 -18.33 -5.59 -12.44
N GLU A 110 -18.05 -6.84 -12.76
CA GLU A 110 -17.09 -7.68 -12.05
C GLU A 110 -15.67 -7.11 -12.15
N GLY A 111 -15.23 -6.76 -13.36
CA GLY A 111 -13.91 -6.16 -13.60
C GLY A 111 -13.74 -4.84 -12.86
N PHE A 112 -14.77 -3.99 -12.87
CA PHE A 112 -14.77 -2.73 -12.13
C PHE A 112 -14.68 -2.96 -10.61
N LEU A 113 -15.54 -3.81 -10.05
CA LEU A 113 -15.55 -4.08 -8.61
C LEU A 113 -14.25 -4.70 -8.12
N SER A 114 -13.70 -5.66 -8.86
CA SER A 114 -12.43 -6.29 -8.48
C SER A 114 -11.24 -5.33 -8.59
N ALA A 115 -11.19 -4.48 -9.62
CA ALA A 115 -10.16 -3.46 -9.76
C ALA A 115 -10.22 -2.43 -8.60
N MET A 116 -11.41 -1.94 -8.26
CA MET A 116 -11.62 -1.02 -7.13
C MET A 116 -11.29 -1.66 -5.80
N ASN A 117 -11.67 -2.92 -5.59
CA ASN A 117 -11.36 -3.66 -4.36
C ASN A 117 -9.84 -3.75 -4.13
N VAL A 118 -9.10 -4.23 -5.12
CA VAL A 118 -7.64 -4.45 -4.96
C VAL A 118 -6.84 -3.16 -5.05
N SER A 119 -7.25 -2.21 -5.91
CA SER A 119 -6.42 -1.01 -6.17
C SER A 119 -6.78 0.19 -5.30
N VAL A 120 -7.96 0.22 -4.66
CA VAL A 120 -8.43 1.37 -3.88
C VAL A 120 -8.82 0.98 -2.47
N TYR A 121 -9.78 0.05 -2.32
CA TYR A 121 -10.26 -0.35 -0.99
C TYR A 121 -9.15 -0.91 -0.12
N SER A 122 -8.23 -1.67 -0.68
CA SER A 122 -7.09 -2.20 0.05
C SER A 122 -6.26 -1.12 0.76
N TYR A 123 -6.08 0.06 0.14
CA TYR A 123 -5.39 1.18 0.76
C TYR A 123 -6.15 1.71 1.98
N ILE A 124 -7.48 1.86 1.86
CA ILE A 124 -8.36 2.28 2.95
C ILE A 124 -8.35 1.23 4.07
N ALA A 125 -8.47 -0.05 3.69
CA ALA A 125 -8.46 -1.16 4.62
C ALA A 125 -7.15 -1.27 5.42
N MET A 126 -6.02 -1.10 4.75
CA MET A 126 -4.69 -1.03 5.39
C MET A 126 -4.58 0.19 6.32
N ALA A 127 -5.00 1.36 5.87
CA ALA A 127 -4.98 2.57 6.69
C ALA A 127 -5.80 2.38 7.98
N LYS A 128 -7.03 1.87 7.86
CA LYS A 128 -7.92 1.60 9.00
C LYS A 128 -7.27 0.73 10.08
N ARG A 129 -6.48 -0.28 9.69
CA ARG A 129 -5.88 -1.25 10.61
C ARG A 129 -4.50 -0.85 11.11
N MET A 130 -3.75 -0.12 10.30
CA MET A 130 -2.34 0.17 10.57
C MET A 130 -2.11 1.56 11.19
N VAL A 131 -2.98 2.55 10.93
CA VAL A 131 -2.86 3.88 11.55
C VAL A 131 -2.86 3.82 13.08
N PRO A 132 -3.69 3.01 13.75
CA PRO A 132 -3.61 2.87 15.22
C PRO A 132 -2.25 2.37 15.73
N LEU A 133 -1.53 1.56 14.92
CA LEU A 133 -0.20 1.05 15.25
C LEU A 133 0.92 2.09 15.07
N MET A 134 0.59 3.24 14.51
CA MET A 134 1.52 4.37 14.29
C MET A 134 1.35 5.47 15.33
N ALA A 135 0.52 5.25 16.36
CA ALA A 135 0.25 6.25 17.40
C ALA A 135 1.56 6.68 18.10
N GLY A 136 1.78 7.99 18.22
CA GLY A 136 2.99 8.56 18.77
C GLY A 136 4.16 8.73 17.78
N HIS A 137 4.02 8.21 16.56
CA HIS A 137 5.00 8.38 15.49
C HIS A 137 4.64 9.55 14.56
N LYS A 138 5.65 10.20 13.97
CA LYS A 138 5.46 11.09 12.81
C LYS A 138 5.36 10.22 11.56
N ALA A 139 4.20 9.58 11.40
CA ALA A 139 4.00 8.57 10.39
C ALA A 139 3.63 9.14 9.03
N SER A 140 3.89 8.35 7.97
CA SER A 140 3.55 8.68 6.59
C SER A 140 2.88 7.50 5.90
N LEU A 141 1.78 7.78 5.19
CA LEU A 141 1.11 6.84 4.31
C LEU A 141 1.33 7.28 2.86
N LEU A 142 1.88 6.39 2.05
CA LEU A 142 2.17 6.67 0.66
C LEU A 142 1.48 5.66 -0.24
N THR A 143 0.83 6.16 -1.28
CA THR A 143 0.31 5.33 -2.37
C THR A 143 0.77 5.85 -3.72
N LEU A 144 0.71 5.02 -4.77
CA LEU A 144 1.18 5.36 -6.10
C LEU A 144 0.02 5.69 -7.03
N SER A 145 -0.04 6.92 -7.50
CA SER A 145 -0.98 7.34 -8.53
C SER A 145 -0.34 7.42 -9.92
N TYR A 146 -1.12 7.77 -10.90
CA TYR A 146 -0.70 7.91 -12.28
C TYR A 146 -1.59 8.95 -13.00
N LEU A 147 -1.04 9.61 -14.01
CA LEU A 147 -1.71 10.63 -14.83
C LEU A 147 -3.09 10.21 -15.36
N GLY A 148 -3.30 8.89 -15.52
CA GLY A 148 -4.60 8.33 -15.92
C GLY A 148 -5.74 8.58 -14.92
N GLY A 149 -5.46 9.03 -13.69
CA GLY A 149 -6.49 9.50 -12.75
C GLY A 149 -7.04 10.88 -13.07
N GLU A 150 -6.29 11.71 -13.83
CA GLU A 150 -6.67 13.06 -14.22
C GLU A 150 -7.02 13.18 -15.71
N LYS A 151 -6.34 12.41 -16.56
CA LYS A 151 -6.47 12.47 -18.03
C LYS A 151 -6.70 11.11 -18.62
N VAL A 152 -7.35 11.07 -19.77
CA VAL A 152 -7.50 9.82 -20.52
C VAL A 152 -6.14 9.37 -21.05
N VAL A 153 -5.75 8.17 -20.64
CA VAL A 153 -4.57 7.46 -21.14
C VAL A 153 -5.06 6.21 -21.88
N PRO A 154 -4.75 6.03 -23.16
CA PRO A 154 -5.17 4.86 -23.92
C PRO A 154 -4.81 3.55 -23.21
N ASN A 155 -5.74 2.59 -23.19
CA ASN A 155 -5.58 1.28 -22.53
C ASN A 155 -5.38 1.32 -21.02
N TYR A 156 -5.48 2.47 -20.36
CA TYR A 156 -5.46 2.53 -18.91
C TYR A 156 -6.86 2.35 -18.31
N ASN A 157 -7.88 2.79 -18.98
CA ASN A 157 -9.30 2.50 -18.80
C ASN A 157 -9.75 2.48 -17.32
N THR A 158 -10.23 1.34 -16.82
CA THR A 158 -10.71 1.19 -15.42
C THR A 158 -9.64 1.56 -14.38
N MET A 159 -8.36 1.36 -14.66
CA MET A 159 -7.30 1.80 -13.73
C MET A 159 -7.23 3.32 -13.58
N GLY A 160 -7.63 4.10 -14.60
CA GLY A 160 -7.75 5.55 -14.47
C GLY A 160 -8.76 5.94 -13.39
N LEU A 161 -9.94 5.29 -13.41
CA LEU A 161 -10.97 5.47 -12.36
C LEU A 161 -10.44 5.07 -10.97
N CYS A 162 -9.71 3.95 -10.89
CA CYS A 162 -9.08 3.52 -9.64
C CYS A 162 -8.08 4.57 -9.13
N LYS A 163 -7.27 5.17 -10.00
CA LYS A 163 -6.29 6.19 -9.57
C LYS A 163 -6.94 7.48 -9.08
N ALA A 164 -8.00 7.94 -9.76
CA ALA A 164 -8.79 9.08 -9.29
C ALA A 164 -9.42 8.81 -7.91
N ALA A 165 -10.00 7.62 -7.73
CA ALA A 165 -10.57 7.20 -6.46
C ALA A 165 -9.51 7.06 -5.36
N LEU A 166 -8.31 6.54 -5.67
CA LEU A 166 -7.19 6.39 -4.75
C LEU A 166 -6.68 7.76 -4.25
N GLU A 167 -6.57 8.74 -5.13
CA GLU A 167 -6.21 10.12 -4.76
C GLU A 167 -7.27 10.76 -3.87
N SER A 168 -8.55 10.52 -4.17
CA SER A 168 -9.64 10.97 -3.30
C SER A 168 -9.59 10.28 -1.92
N ALA A 169 -9.39 8.97 -1.88
CA ALA A 169 -9.24 8.21 -0.63
C ALA A 169 -8.09 8.75 0.24
N THR A 170 -6.97 9.13 -0.38
CA THR A 170 -5.83 9.75 0.32
C THR A 170 -6.23 11.03 1.04
N ARG A 171 -7.05 11.89 0.40
CA ARG A 171 -7.54 13.13 1.03
C ARG A 171 -8.47 12.85 2.22
N TYR A 172 -9.37 11.88 2.11
CA TYR A 172 -10.26 11.50 3.21
C TYR A 172 -9.50 10.87 4.37
N ILE A 173 -8.57 9.96 4.11
CA ILE A 173 -7.71 9.37 5.14
C ILE A 173 -6.90 10.47 5.85
N ALA A 174 -6.33 11.43 5.11
CA ALA A 174 -5.58 12.53 5.69
C ALA A 174 -6.46 13.40 6.60
N ALA A 175 -7.69 13.69 6.22
CA ALA A 175 -8.63 14.45 7.04
C ALA A 175 -8.98 13.72 8.35
N ASP A 176 -9.22 12.41 8.28
CA ASP A 176 -9.52 11.59 9.45
C ASP A 176 -8.32 11.51 10.41
N VAL A 177 -7.12 11.27 9.88
CA VAL A 177 -5.90 11.18 10.70
C VAL A 177 -5.56 12.51 11.36
N LEU A 178 -5.73 13.64 10.66
CA LEU A 178 -5.54 14.97 11.23
C LEU A 178 -6.55 15.28 12.34
N SER A 179 -7.80 14.84 12.20
CA SER A 179 -8.82 15.04 13.24
C SER A 179 -8.49 14.28 14.53
N LEU A 180 -7.86 13.11 14.43
CA LEU A 180 -7.42 12.32 15.59
C LEU A 180 -6.26 12.98 16.34
N ILE A 181 -5.39 13.71 15.65
CA ILE A 181 -4.27 14.46 16.29
C ILE A 181 -4.80 15.66 17.08
N HIS A 182 -5.84 16.32 16.63
CA HIS A 182 -6.45 17.46 17.33
C HIS A 182 -7.23 17.07 18.59
N ILE A 183 -7.69 15.83 18.73
CA ILE A 183 -8.39 15.33 19.92
C ILE A 183 -7.41 15.07 21.10
N SER A 184 -6.12 14.97 20.84
CA SER A 184 -5.10 14.70 21.86
C SER A 184 -4.49 15.96 22.50
N GLU A 185 -4.84 17.17 22.06
CA GLU A 185 -4.42 18.39 22.75
C GLU A 185 -5.38 18.70 23.90
N PRO A 186 -4.91 18.73 25.17
CA PRO A 186 -5.75 19.14 26.27
C PRO A 186 -6.11 20.62 26.07
N THR A 187 -7.39 20.93 25.98
CA THR A 187 -7.90 22.29 26.08
C THR A 187 -7.42 22.87 27.42
N ARG A 188 -6.52 23.86 27.37
CA ARG A 188 -6.16 24.70 28.51
C ARG A 188 -7.27 25.69 28.81
#